data_886e1fd0c17476d35dc5732b734bc320
#
_entry.id   886e1fd0c17476d35dc5732b734bc320
#
_cell.length_a   1.000
_cell.length_b   1.000
_cell.length_c   1.000
_cell.angle_alpha   90.00
_cell.angle_beta   90.00
_cell.angle_gamma   90.00
#
_symmetry.space_group_name_H-M   'P 1'
#
loop_
_entity.id
_entity.type
_entity.pdbx_description
1 polymer ?
#
loop_
_entity_poly.entity_id
_entity_poly.type
_entity_poly.pdbx_seq_one_letter_code
_entity_poly.pdbx_strand_id
1 'polypeptide(L)'
;GYGSARKRDLTGAVMQVKSAQLENESPSSMQDLLRANVPGLSVGFSAGPKPGGSLLIRGKNSINAGTDPLIVLDGVIYPGDLADINPNDIEQIDVLKDASSAAIYGARSASGVIIITTKMGKSEKPTISFDASIGVATQAIVPEVYQGDEFTAWRTDVFNSANPNHRPYEFNDPRKLPADVSIEDWMKYDNSTGDPVETWLRRIGFKNLEIQNYLDGKSVDWADMVFQNGLRQDYNASI
;
A
#
# COMPACT_ATOMS: atom_id res chain seq x y z
N GLY A 1 -7.33 -30.66 -22.31
CA GLY A 1 -7.72 -30.20 -21.00
C GLY A 1 -7.19 -31.10 -19.91
N TYR A 2 -6.88 -30.55 -18.74
CA TYR A 2 -6.31 -31.28 -17.61
C TYR A 2 -7.35 -32.11 -16.82
N GLY A 3 -8.52 -32.37 -17.37
CA GLY A 3 -9.60 -33.14 -16.74
C GLY A 3 -10.35 -32.34 -15.66
N SER A 4 -11.46 -32.88 -15.16
CA SER A 4 -12.23 -32.34 -14.04
C SER A 4 -12.35 -33.42 -12.95
N ALA A 5 -12.18 -33.00 -11.69
CA ALA A 5 -12.39 -33.85 -10.51
C ALA A 5 -13.37 -33.16 -9.57
N ARG A 6 -14.19 -33.95 -8.85
CA ARG A 6 -15.12 -33.41 -7.86
C ARG A 6 -14.31 -32.97 -6.63
N LYS A 7 -14.68 -31.83 -6.03
CA LYS A 7 -14.02 -31.28 -4.83
C LYS A 7 -13.84 -32.31 -3.68
N ARG A 8 -14.81 -33.19 -3.49
CA ARG A 8 -14.77 -34.26 -2.49
C ARG A 8 -13.72 -35.34 -2.77
N ASP A 9 -13.26 -35.46 -4.03
CA ASP A 9 -12.29 -36.46 -4.46
C ASP A 9 -10.85 -35.89 -4.40
N LEU A 10 -10.71 -34.61 -4.07
CA LEU A 10 -9.43 -33.96 -3.89
C LEU A 10 -9.03 -34.03 -2.41
N THR A 11 -7.91 -34.68 -2.13
CA THR A 11 -7.36 -34.85 -0.78
C THR A 11 -6.61 -33.59 -0.29
N GLY A 12 -6.42 -32.59 -1.11
CA GLY A 12 -5.70 -31.37 -0.80
C GLY A 12 -6.59 -30.21 -0.32
N ALA A 13 -5.98 -29.19 0.26
CA ALA A 13 -6.66 -27.96 0.69
C ALA A 13 -7.02 -27.10 -0.53
N VAL A 14 -8.22 -27.33 -1.08
CA VAL A 14 -8.79 -26.55 -2.17
C VAL A 14 -9.79 -25.55 -1.59
N MET A 15 -9.56 -24.27 -1.85
CA MET A 15 -10.50 -23.20 -1.52
C MET A 15 -11.24 -22.76 -2.77
N GLN A 16 -12.54 -22.68 -2.70
CA GLN A 16 -13.41 -22.25 -3.78
C GLN A 16 -14.17 -20.99 -3.40
N VAL A 17 -14.13 -19.99 -4.26
CA VAL A 17 -14.91 -18.74 -4.17
C VAL A 17 -15.80 -18.67 -5.41
N LYS A 18 -17.10 -18.49 -5.22
CA LYS A 18 -18.08 -18.39 -6.31
C LYS A 18 -18.55 -16.96 -6.48
N SER A 19 -18.90 -16.56 -7.69
CA SER A 19 -19.41 -15.22 -8.02
C SER A 19 -20.62 -14.83 -7.18
N ALA A 20 -21.52 -15.77 -6.87
CA ALA A 20 -22.67 -15.50 -6.02
C ALA A 20 -22.33 -15.03 -4.58
N GLN A 21 -21.11 -15.30 -4.11
CA GLN A 21 -20.62 -14.77 -2.82
C GLN A 21 -20.06 -13.35 -2.95
N LEU A 22 -19.80 -12.90 -4.18
CA LEU A 22 -19.10 -11.67 -4.52
C LEU A 22 -20.02 -10.56 -5.03
N GLU A 23 -21.31 -10.88 -5.29
CA GLU A 23 -22.29 -9.96 -5.89
C GLU A 23 -22.47 -8.65 -5.08
N ASN A 24 -22.18 -8.68 -3.78
CA ASN A 24 -22.33 -7.52 -2.90
C ASN A 24 -21.02 -6.83 -2.52
N GLU A 25 -19.88 -7.31 -3.00
CA GLU A 25 -18.58 -6.81 -2.54
C GLU A 25 -18.00 -5.70 -3.45
N SER A 26 -18.46 -5.57 -4.70
CA SER A 26 -17.94 -4.62 -5.70
C SER A 26 -16.42 -4.49 -5.66
N PRO A 27 -15.66 -5.59 -5.82
CA PRO A 27 -14.21 -5.60 -5.65
C PRO A 27 -13.56 -4.70 -6.69
N SER A 28 -12.57 -3.91 -6.25
CA SER A 28 -11.85 -3.03 -7.15
C SER A 28 -10.84 -3.74 -8.03
N SER A 29 -10.43 -4.93 -7.62
CA SER A 29 -9.47 -5.76 -8.34
C SER A 29 -9.62 -7.22 -7.96
N MET A 30 -9.06 -8.12 -8.79
CA MET A 30 -8.95 -9.54 -8.46
C MET A 30 -8.18 -9.78 -7.16
N GLN A 31 -7.17 -8.95 -6.87
CA GLN A 31 -6.39 -9.04 -5.65
C GLN A 31 -7.24 -8.73 -4.42
N ASP A 32 -8.10 -7.70 -4.48
CA ASP A 32 -8.99 -7.35 -3.37
C ASP A 32 -10.01 -8.47 -3.10
N LEU A 33 -10.57 -9.02 -4.18
CA LEU A 33 -11.48 -10.15 -4.11
C LEU A 33 -10.82 -11.35 -3.43
N LEU A 34 -9.60 -11.69 -3.82
CA LEU A 34 -8.86 -12.80 -3.23
C LEU A 34 -8.47 -12.53 -1.78
N ARG A 35 -8.09 -11.29 -1.43
CA ARG A 35 -7.71 -10.90 -0.06
C ARG A 35 -8.86 -11.11 0.92
N ALA A 36 -10.07 -10.72 0.54
CA ALA A 36 -11.23 -10.85 1.39
C ALA A 36 -11.70 -12.31 1.55
N ASN A 37 -11.58 -13.11 0.50
CA ASN A 37 -12.27 -14.38 0.39
C ASN A 37 -11.40 -15.64 0.51
N VAL A 38 -10.05 -15.50 0.50
CA VAL A 38 -9.14 -16.65 0.51
C VAL A 38 -8.23 -16.67 1.74
N PRO A 39 -8.62 -17.31 2.85
CA PRO A 39 -7.76 -17.45 4.02
C PRO A 39 -6.42 -18.11 3.68
N GLY A 40 -5.32 -17.56 4.21
CA GLY A 40 -3.96 -18.05 3.99
C GLY A 40 -3.34 -17.65 2.65
N LEU A 41 -4.00 -16.77 1.88
CA LEU A 41 -3.41 -16.02 0.80
C LEU A 41 -3.02 -14.63 1.36
N SER A 42 -1.75 -14.29 1.24
CA SER A 42 -1.26 -12.94 1.54
C SER A 42 -1.22 -12.13 0.24
N VAL A 43 -1.98 -11.06 0.21
CA VAL A 43 -2.04 -10.15 -0.93
C VAL A 43 -1.43 -8.82 -0.53
N GLY A 44 -0.30 -8.47 -1.12
CA GLY A 44 0.35 -7.19 -0.92
C GLY A 44 -0.49 -6.02 -1.45
N PHE A 45 -0.20 -4.82 -0.94
CA PHE A 45 -0.77 -3.59 -1.51
C PHE A 45 0.14 -3.09 -2.63
N SER A 46 -0.45 -2.61 -3.72
CA SER A 46 0.29 -1.84 -4.72
C SER A 46 0.42 -0.40 -4.24
N ALA A 47 1.63 0.13 -4.29
CA ALA A 47 1.86 1.56 -4.05
C ALA A 47 1.62 2.42 -5.31
N GLY A 48 1.34 1.79 -6.45
CA GLY A 48 1.13 2.46 -7.74
C GLY A 48 -0.35 2.70 -8.06
N PRO A 49 -0.61 3.48 -9.12
CA PRO A 49 -1.98 3.78 -9.56
C PRO A 49 -2.70 2.56 -10.15
N LYS A 50 -1.96 1.53 -10.61
CA LYS A 50 -2.55 0.28 -11.09
C LYS A 50 -2.86 -0.61 -9.88
N PRO A 51 -4.12 -1.12 -9.76
CA PRO A 51 -4.43 -2.14 -8.76
C PRO A 51 -3.50 -3.35 -8.94
N GLY A 52 -3.02 -3.89 -7.84
CA GLY A 52 -2.09 -5.02 -7.91
C GLY A 52 -1.41 -5.23 -6.56
N GLY A 53 -0.49 -6.15 -6.52
CA GLY A 53 0.31 -6.48 -5.35
C GLY A 53 0.84 -7.89 -5.46
N SER A 54 1.88 -8.20 -4.70
CA SER A 54 2.43 -9.55 -4.63
C SER A 54 1.39 -10.52 -4.05
N LEU A 55 1.32 -11.71 -4.63
CA LEU A 55 0.47 -12.78 -4.15
C LEU A 55 1.36 -13.87 -3.54
N LEU A 56 1.09 -14.23 -2.29
CA LEU A 56 1.84 -15.27 -1.60
C LEU A 56 0.88 -16.28 -0.97
N ILE A 57 1.00 -17.54 -1.35
CA ILE A 57 0.28 -18.62 -0.70
C ILE A 57 1.19 -19.23 0.39
N ARG A 58 0.75 -19.16 1.65
CA ARG A 58 1.51 -19.66 2.82
C ARG A 58 2.87 -18.99 3.04
N GLY A 59 3.05 -17.75 2.56
CA GLY A 59 4.29 -16.98 2.75
C GLY A 59 5.38 -17.24 1.70
N LYS A 60 6.56 -16.66 1.92
CA LYS A 60 7.71 -16.85 1.00
C LYS A 60 8.30 -18.26 1.17
N ASN A 61 8.23 -19.06 0.11
CA ASN A 61 8.74 -20.43 0.09
C ASN A 61 10.15 -20.54 -0.51
N SER A 62 10.66 -19.47 -1.11
CA SER A 62 11.99 -19.45 -1.74
C SER A 62 12.66 -18.09 -1.58
N ILE A 63 13.99 -18.10 -1.50
CA ILE A 63 14.82 -16.87 -1.45
C ILE A 63 15.15 -16.41 -2.87
N ASN A 64 15.33 -17.33 -3.82
CA ASN A 64 15.84 -17.04 -5.17
C ASN A 64 14.87 -17.40 -6.31
N ALA A 65 13.80 -18.16 -6.05
CA ALA A 65 12.79 -18.47 -7.06
C ALA A 65 11.55 -17.60 -6.90
N GLY A 66 10.81 -17.39 -7.99
CA GLY A 66 9.52 -16.69 -7.95
C GLY A 66 8.58 -17.32 -6.93
N THR A 67 7.95 -16.51 -6.12
CA THR A 67 7.03 -16.91 -5.05
C THR A 67 5.56 -16.74 -5.44
N ASP A 68 5.31 -16.18 -6.62
CA ASP A 68 3.96 -15.95 -7.11
C ASP A 68 3.29 -17.26 -7.52
N PRO A 69 2.00 -17.44 -7.20
CA PRO A 69 1.25 -18.60 -7.59
C PRO A 69 1.05 -18.64 -9.11
N LEU A 70 0.93 -19.84 -9.66
CA LEU A 70 0.59 -20.04 -11.07
C LEU A 70 -0.87 -19.66 -11.31
N ILE A 71 -1.14 -18.82 -12.30
CA ILE A 71 -2.50 -18.45 -12.70
C ILE A 71 -2.92 -19.33 -13.88
N VAL A 72 -4.10 -19.92 -13.77
CA VAL A 72 -4.74 -20.70 -14.83
C VAL A 72 -6.11 -20.08 -15.11
N LEU A 73 -6.30 -19.56 -16.32
CA LEU A 73 -7.54 -18.93 -16.76
C LEU A 73 -8.22 -19.85 -17.78
N ASP A 74 -9.43 -20.28 -17.48
CA ASP A 74 -10.23 -21.21 -18.33
C ASP A 74 -9.45 -22.44 -18.80
N GLY A 75 -8.63 -23.01 -17.92
CA GLY A 75 -7.82 -24.18 -18.17
C GLY A 75 -6.51 -23.95 -18.93
N VAL A 76 -6.15 -22.69 -19.20
CA VAL A 76 -4.89 -22.32 -19.85
C VAL A 76 -4.01 -21.56 -18.88
N ILE A 77 -2.70 -21.84 -18.86
CA ILE A 77 -1.74 -21.07 -18.05
C ILE A 77 -1.70 -19.63 -18.55
N TYR A 78 -2.03 -18.70 -17.66
CA TYR A 78 -2.10 -17.28 -17.95
C TYR A 78 -0.78 -16.60 -17.53
N PRO A 79 -0.03 -16.03 -18.49
CA PRO A 79 1.25 -15.38 -18.21
C PRO A 79 1.12 -13.89 -17.83
N GLY A 80 -0.09 -13.33 -17.87
CA GLY A 80 -0.36 -11.92 -17.57
C GLY A 80 -0.52 -11.65 -16.09
N ASP A 81 -0.80 -10.38 -15.77
CA ASP A 81 -1.06 -9.93 -14.41
C ASP A 81 -2.52 -10.23 -14.03
N LEU A 82 -2.73 -10.65 -12.79
CA LEU A 82 -4.07 -10.86 -12.23
C LEU A 82 -4.91 -9.56 -12.24
N ALA A 83 -4.26 -8.42 -12.18
CA ALA A 83 -4.90 -7.10 -12.27
C ALA A 83 -5.56 -6.81 -13.63
N ASP A 84 -5.18 -7.54 -14.68
CA ASP A 84 -5.76 -7.38 -16.01
C ASP A 84 -7.07 -8.18 -16.20
N ILE A 85 -7.43 -9.01 -15.22
CA ILE A 85 -8.65 -9.82 -15.25
C ILE A 85 -9.77 -9.05 -14.55
N ASN A 86 -10.88 -8.83 -15.25
CA ASN A 86 -12.05 -8.15 -14.70
C ASN A 86 -12.77 -9.07 -13.68
N PRO A 87 -12.92 -8.69 -12.42
CA PRO A 87 -13.62 -9.48 -11.41
C PRO A 87 -15.07 -9.80 -11.78
N ASN A 88 -15.73 -8.93 -12.55
CA ASN A 88 -17.13 -9.10 -12.96
C ASN A 88 -17.34 -10.25 -13.95
N ASP A 89 -16.29 -10.67 -14.67
CA ASP A 89 -16.35 -11.75 -15.65
C ASP A 89 -16.13 -13.12 -15.01
N ILE A 90 -15.85 -13.19 -13.71
CA ILE A 90 -15.52 -14.43 -13.03
C ILE A 90 -16.76 -15.16 -12.55
N GLU A 91 -16.82 -16.47 -12.85
CA GLU A 91 -17.81 -17.38 -12.29
C GLU A 91 -17.30 -18.02 -11.00
N GLN A 92 -16.02 -18.45 -10.99
CA GLN A 92 -15.45 -19.21 -9.88
C GLN A 92 -13.93 -19.04 -9.84
N ILE A 93 -13.40 -19.05 -8.62
CA ILE A 93 -11.96 -19.13 -8.36
C ILE A 93 -11.70 -20.31 -7.45
N ASP A 94 -10.77 -21.18 -7.86
CA ASP A 94 -10.27 -22.28 -7.05
C ASP A 94 -8.79 -22.06 -6.73
N VAL A 95 -8.44 -22.10 -5.44
CA VAL A 95 -7.07 -21.91 -4.98
C VAL A 95 -6.53 -23.21 -4.44
N LEU A 96 -5.54 -23.77 -5.15
CA LEU A 96 -4.83 -24.99 -4.77
C LEU A 96 -3.60 -24.61 -3.95
N LYS A 97 -3.66 -24.88 -2.64
CA LYS A 97 -2.59 -24.51 -1.71
C LYS A 97 -1.58 -25.61 -1.47
N ASP A 98 -1.93 -26.87 -1.79
CA ASP A 98 -1.11 -28.02 -1.54
C ASP A 98 -0.41 -28.52 -2.81
N ALA A 99 0.84 -28.94 -2.68
CA ALA A 99 1.63 -29.45 -3.78
C ALA A 99 0.99 -30.69 -4.46
N SER A 100 0.27 -31.53 -3.72
CA SER A 100 -0.43 -32.69 -4.26
C SER A 100 -1.54 -32.29 -5.24
N SER A 101 -2.34 -31.31 -4.88
CA SER A 101 -3.41 -30.80 -5.76
C SER A 101 -2.88 -30.00 -6.95
N ALA A 102 -1.73 -29.36 -6.78
CA ALA A 102 -1.08 -28.53 -7.78
C ALA A 102 -0.16 -29.34 -8.74
N ALA A 103 0.15 -30.60 -8.40
CA ALA A 103 1.11 -31.43 -9.15
C ALA A 103 0.82 -31.59 -10.65
N ILE A 104 -0.46 -31.54 -11.03
CA ILE A 104 -0.87 -31.64 -12.46
C ILE A 104 -0.34 -30.47 -13.31
N TYR A 105 0.03 -29.35 -12.68
CA TYR A 105 0.58 -28.16 -13.35
C TYR A 105 2.12 -28.13 -13.36
N GLY A 106 2.77 -29.20 -12.86
CA GLY A 106 4.22 -29.39 -12.89
C GLY A 106 4.98 -28.51 -11.89
N ALA A 107 6.29 -28.36 -12.09
CA ALA A 107 7.20 -27.66 -11.17
C ALA A 107 6.84 -26.18 -10.95
N ARG A 108 6.17 -25.54 -11.88
CA ARG A 108 5.74 -24.13 -11.76
C ARG A 108 4.64 -23.92 -10.72
N SER A 109 4.00 -24.96 -10.25
CA SER A 109 2.94 -24.91 -9.25
C SER A 109 3.43 -24.99 -7.80
N ALA A 110 4.75 -24.98 -7.57
CA ALA A 110 5.35 -25.11 -6.24
C ALA A 110 4.90 -24.02 -5.25
N SER A 111 4.60 -22.83 -5.75
CA SER A 111 4.05 -21.70 -4.97
C SER A 111 2.51 -21.69 -4.88
N GLY A 112 1.85 -22.76 -5.36
CA GLY A 112 0.39 -22.89 -5.45
C GLY A 112 -0.16 -22.51 -6.82
N VAL A 113 -1.46 -22.77 -7.01
CA VAL A 113 -2.18 -22.50 -8.27
C VAL A 113 -3.49 -21.78 -7.98
N ILE A 114 -3.76 -20.73 -8.73
CA ILE A 114 -5.04 -20.01 -8.75
C ILE A 114 -5.72 -20.34 -10.08
N ILE A 115 -6.84 -21.06 -10.03
CA ILE A 115 -7.64 -21.41 -11.22
C ILE A 115 -8.81 -20.46 -11.25
N ILE A 116 -8.95 -19.74 -12.35
CA ILE A 116 -10.00 -18.79 -12.61
C ILE A 116 -10.87 -19.33 -13.73
N THR A 117 -12.16 -19.42 -13.48
CA THR A 117 -13.15 -19.81 -14.49
C THR A 117 -14.04 -18.60 -14.75
N THR A 118 -14.14 -18.22 -16.03
CA THR A 118 -14.99 -17.10 -16.45
C THR A 118 -16.45 -17.52 -16.62
N LYS A 119 -17.34 -16.55 -16.58
CA LYS A 119 -18.76 -16.75 -16.88
C LYS A 119 -18.92 -17.15 -18.33
N MET A 120 -19.64 -18.20 -18.58
CA MET A 120 -19.99 -18.66 -19.91
C MET A 120 -21.51 -18.65 -20.13
N GLY A 121 -21.94 -18.40 -21.35
CA GLY A 121 -23.35 -18.47 -21.70
C GLY A 121 -23.92 -19.83 -21.37
N LYS A 122 -25.01 -19.88 -20.60
CA LYS A 122 -25.66 -21.15 -20.14
C LYS A 122 -27.01 -21.39 -20.77
N SER A 123 -27.51 -20.47 -21.57
CA SER A 123 -28.88 -20.51 -22.10
C SER A 123 -28.89 -20.06 -23.56
N GLU A 124 -29.83 -20.63 -24.35
CA GLU A 124 -30.12 -20.15 -25.71
C GLU A 124 -30.73 -18.74 -25.74
N LYS A 125 -31.27 -18.25 -24.58
CA LYS A 125 -31.80 -16.93 -24.47
C LYS A 125 -30.73 -15.99 -23.86
N PRO A 126 -30.37 -14.90 -24.53
CA PRO A 126 -29.42 -13.95 -23.99
C PRO A 126 -29.95 -13.32 -22.70
N THR A 127 -29.13 -13.25 -21.69
CA THR A 127 -29.40 -12.54 -20.45
C THR A 127 -28.55 -11.28 -20.43
N ILE A 128 -29.19 -10.13 -20.39
CA ILE A 128 -28.49 -8.85 -20.31
C ILE A 128 -28.38 -8.47 -18.83
N SER A 129 -27.18 -8.22 -18.36
CA SER A 129 -26.92 -7.64 -17.04
C SER A 129 -26.21 -6.29 -17.16
N PHE A 130 -26.55 -5.38 -16.27
CA PHE A 130 -25.91 -4.07 -16.15
C PHE A 130 -25.69 -3.78 -14.66
N ASP A 131 -24.43 -3.53 -14.32
CA ASP A 131 -24.00 -3.18 -12.98
C ASP A 131 -23.32 -1.82 -13.00
N ALA A 132 -23.67 -0.97 -12.04
CA ALA A 132 -23.05 0.33 -11.88
C ALA A 132 -22.69 0.57 -10.42
N SER A 133 -21.47 1.03 -10.15
CA SER A 133 -21.04 1.41 -8.82
C SER A 133 -20.35 2.77 -8.81
N ILE A 134 -20.59 3.54 -7.76
CA ILE A 134 -19.95 4.83 -7.51
C ILE A 134 -19.40 4.79 -6.10
N GLY A 135 -18.13 5.15 -5.96
CA GLY A 135 -17.45 5.19 -4.68
C GLY A 135 -16.46 6.35 -4.57
N VAL A 136 -16.12 6.70 -3.35
CA VAL A 136 -15.08 7.69 -3.06
C VAL A 136 -13.87 6.91 -2.50
N ALA A 137 -12.73 7.02 -3.19
CA ALA A 137 -11.48 6.49 -2.70
C ALA A 137 -10.83 7.52 -1.78
N THR A 138 -10.72 7.19 -0.52
CA THR A 138 -10.03 8.00 0.49
C THR A 138 -8.77 7.27 0.96
N GLN A 139 -7.88 8.00 1.60
CA GLN A 139 -6.70 7.40 2.22
C GLN A 139 -7.11 6.57 3.45
N ALA A 140 -6.56 5.36 3.53
CA ALA A 140 -6.77 4.50 4.70
C ALA A 140 -5.94 4.97 5.91
N ILE A 141 -4.73 5.48 5.66
CA ILE A 141 -3.82 5.98 6.69
C ILE A 141 -3.10 7.20 6.12
N VAL A 142 -3.25 8.34 6.78
CA VAL A 142 -2.44 9.53 6.54
C VAL A 142 -1.41 9.58 7.67
N PRO A 143 -0.11 9.48 7.38
CA PRO A 143 0.89 9.66 8.42
C PRO A 143 0.83 11.09 8.96
N GLU A 144 0.74 11.23 10.26
CA GLU A 144 0.91 12.53 10.90
C GLU A 144 2.32 13.05 10.64
N VAL A 145 2.42 14.30 10.20
CA VAL A 145 3.70 14.97 9.96
C VAL A 145 3.85 16.13 10.92
N TYR A 146 5.03 16.26 11.49
CA TYR A 146 5.35 17.41 12.34
C TYR A 146 5.27 18.71 11.54
N GLN A 147 4.61 19.72 12.09
CA GLN A 147 4.44 21.03 11.46
C GLN A 147 4.85 22.16 12.43
N GLY A 148 5.23 23.29 11.89
CA GLY A 148 5.54 24.49 12.67
C GLY A 148 6.49 24.23 13.83
N ASP A 149 6.06 24.53 15.05
CA ASP A 149 6.86 24.39 16.26
C ASP A 149 7.17 22.94 16.63
N GLU A 150 6.32 21.98 16.30
CA GLU A 150 6.60 20.55 16.51
C GLU A 150 7.76 20.08 15.62
N PHE A 151 7.80 20.54 14.37
CA PHE A 151 8.88 20.22 13.46
C PHE A 151 10.21 20.82 13.93
N THR A 152 10.22 22.06 14.44
CA THR A 152 11.44 22.68 14.99
C THR A 152 11.89 21.99 16.26
N ALA A 153 10.98 21.58 17.13
CA ALA A 153 11.31 20.79 18.33
C ALA A 153 11.95 19.46 17.96
N TRP A 154 11.33 18.71 17.04
CA TRP A 154 11.91 17.46 16.53
C TRP A 154 13.30 17.66 15.90
N ARG A 155 13.48 18.72 15.10
CA ARG A 155 14.80 19.07 14.52
C ARG A 155 15.83 19.35 15.61
N THR A 156 15.44 20.11 16.64
CA THR A 156 16.30 20.40 17.80
C THR A 156 16.76 19.12 18.49
N ASP A 157 15.86 18.17 18.73
CA ASP A 157 16.18 16.89 19.35
C ASP A 157 17.12 16.03 18.47
N VAL A 158 16.89 16.03 17.16
CA VAL A 158 17.76 15.36 16.19
C VAL A 158 19.18 15.94 16.25
N PHE A 159 19.33 17.27 16.22
CA PHE A 159 20.64 17.91 16.24
C PHE A 159 21.36 17.73 17.59
N ASN A 160 20.65 17.81 18.70
CA ASN A 160 21.20 17.51 20.02
C ASN A 160 21.69 16.06 20.10
N SER A 161 20.93 15.10 19.58
CA SER A 161 21.27 13.68 19.60
C SER A 161 22.42 13.33 18.65
N ALA A 162 22.47 13.95 17.48
CA ALA A 162 23.49 13.68 16.47
C ALA A 162 24.86 14.30 16.83
N ASN A 163 24.90 15.30 17.72
CA ASN A 163 26.11 16.02 18.10
C ASN A 163 26.35 15.91 19.62
N PRO A 164 26.78 14.76 20.14
CA PRO A 164 26.90 14.52 21.60
C PRO A 164 27.89 15.46 22.30
N ASN A 165 28.80 16.10 21.57
CA ASN A 165 29.79 17.06 22.07
C ASN A 165 29.40 18.52 21.80
N HIS A 166 28.13 18.80 21.50
CA HIS A 166 27.68 20.16 21.30
C HIS A 166 27.77 20.97 22.59
N ARG A 167 27.83 22.29 22.45
CA ARG A 167 27.81 23.20 23.62
C ARG A 167 26.43 23.17 24.28
N PRO A 168 26.35 23.43 25.58
CA PRO A 168 25.06 23.46 26.28
C PRO A 168 24.05 24.36 25.55
N TYR A 169 22.88 23.82 25.24
CA TYR A 169 21.77 24.53 24.61
C TYR A 169 22.05 25.09 23.20
N GLU A 170 23.13 24.65 22.53
CA GLU A 170 23.55 25.18 21.23
C GLU A 170 22.43 25.14 20.17
N PHE A 171 21.64 24.06 20.13
CA PHE A 171 20.56 23.86 19.18
C PHE A 171 19.17 24.21 19.74
N ASN A 172 19.10 24.73 20.94
CA ASN A 172 17.82 25.07 21.59
C ASN A 172 17.27 26.41 21.11
N ASP A 173 15.95 26.55 21.16
CA ASP A 173 15.23 27.77 20.85
C ASP A 173 15.70 28.90 21.80
N PRO A 174 16.26 30.02 21.31
CA PRO A 174 16.76 31.10 22.12
C PRO A 174 15.69 31.76 22.98
N ARG A 175 14.43 31.64 22.65
CA ARG A 175 13.27 32.13 23.41
C ARG A 175 12.97 31.28 24.64
N LYS A 176 13.53 30.07 24.71
CA LYS A 176 13.30 29.09 25.78
C LYS A 176 14.59 28.66 26.49
N LEU A 177 15.64 29.49 26.43
CA LEU A 177 16.88 29.24 27.15
C LEU A 177 16.67 29.34 28.66
N PRO A 178 17.41 28.58 29.50
CA PRO A 178 17.43 28.73 30.93
C PRO A 178 17.90 30.14 31.36
N ALA A 179 17.46 30.59 32.52
CA ALA A 179 17.75 31.96 33.01
C ALA A 179 19.25 32.24 33.25
N ASP A 180 20.05 31.20 33.40
CA ASP A 180 21.51 31.27 33.59
C ASP A 180 22.30 31.33 32.27
N VAL A 181 21.63 31.24 31.13
CA VAL A 181 22.24 31.32 29.81
C VAL A 181 21.83 32.61 29.10
N SER A 182 22.78 33.53 28.95
CA SER A 182 22.51 34.77 28.21
C SER A 182 22.43 34.50 26.69
N ILE A 183 21.55 35.24 26.01
CA ILE A 183 21.46 35.19 24.53
C ILE A 183 22.80 35.62 23.91
N GLU A 184 23.51 36.60 24.52
CA GLU A 184 24.79 37.06 24.02
C GLU A 184 25.84 35.94 24.03
N ASP A 185 25.94 35.16 25.12
CA ASP A 185 26.89 34.07 25.23
C ASP A 185 26.52 32.91 24.33
N TRP A 186 25.20 32.65 24.19
CA TRP A 186 24.69 31.64 23.23
C TRP A 186 25.02 32.04 21.79
N MET A 187 24.89 33.31 21.39
CA MET A 187 25.24 33.81 20.05
C MET A 187 26.74 33.73 19.76
N LYS A 188 27.62 33.82 20.74
CA LYS A 188 29.07 33.71 20.57
C LYS A 188 29.55 32.32 20.18
N TYR A 189 28.69 31.27 20.25
CA TYR A 189 29.08 29.91 19.94
C TYR A 189 29.63 29.74 18.51
N ASP A 190 29.14 30.49 17.56
CA ASP A 190 29.57 30.52 16.18
C ASP A 190 29.87 31.93 15.66
N ASN A 191 30.08 32.90 16.58
CA ASN A 191 30.24 34.31 16.27
C ASN A 191 29.08 34.91 15.44
N SER A 192 27.87 34.34 15.59
CA SER A 192 26.71 34.86 14.89
C SER A 192 26.35 36.26 15.30
N THR A 193 26.05 37.09 14.31
CA THR A 193 25.57 38.45 14.47
C THR A 193 24.25 38.58 13.75
N GLY A 194 23.17 38.92 14.44
CA GLY A 194 21.85 39.04 13.79
C GLY A 194 20.73 38.60 14.72
N ASP A 195 19.64 38.18 14.15
CA ASP A 195 18.49 37.70 14.92
C ASP A 195 18.77 36.34 15.55
N PRO A 196 18.56 36.17 16.87
CA PRO A 196 18.79 34.90 17.54
C PRO A 196 17.92 33.74 17.02
N VAL A 197 16.67 34.03 16.61
CA VAL A 197 15.75 32.99 16.07
C VAL A 197 16.23 32.53 14.73
N GLU A 198 16.67 33.41 13.83
CA GLU A 198 17.28 33.03 12.56
C GLU A 198 18.54 32.19 12.78
N THR A 199 19.38 32.58 13.75
CA THR A 199 20.59 31.84 14.09
C THR A 199 20.27 30.43 14.54
N TRP A 200 19.28 30.28 15.43
CA TRP A 200 18.80 28.96 15.85
C TRP A 200 18.31 28.11 14.70
N LEU A 201 17.45 28.65 13.85
CA LEU A 201 16.92 27.93 12.71
C LEU A 201 18.04 27.44 11.75
N ARG A 202 19.06 28.27 11.53
CA ARG A 202 20.26 27.86 10.76
C ARG A 202 21.01 26.73 11.45
N ARG A 203 21.20 26.78 12.76
CA ARG A 203 21.89 25.73 13.54
C ARG A 203 21.18 24.40 13.46
N ILE A 204 19.85 24.39 13.46
CA ILE A 204 19.06 23.17 13.27
C ILE A 204 18.83 22.83 11.78
N GLY A 205 19.58 23.45 10.86
CA GLY A 205 19.71 23.10 9.45
C GLY A 205 18.63 23.66 8.54
N PHE A 206 17.92 24.72 8.92
CA PHE A 206 17.01 25.43 8.03
C PHE A 206 17.76 26.26 6.99
N LYS A 207 17.23 26.32 5.78
CA LYS A 207 17.71 27.18 4.70
C LYS A 207 16.95 28.49 4.67
N ASN A 208 17.48 29.49 3.93
CA ASN A 208 16.93 30.85 3.92
C ASN A 208 15.42 30.90 3.66
N LEU A 209 14.91 30.14 2.68
CA LEU A 209 13.48 30.13 2.37
C LEU A 209 12.63 29.51 3.50
N GLU A 210 13.14 28.45 4.13
CA GLU A 210 12.48 27.78 5.25
C GLU A 210 12.43 28.69 6.47
N ILE A 211 13.51 29.44 6.76
CA ILE A 211 13.57 30.44 7.80
C ILE A 211 12.52 31.54 7.57
N GLN A 212 12.47 32.05 6.34
CA GLN A 212 11.52 33.10 5.98
C GLN A 212 10.07 32.61 6.16
N ASN A 213 9.77 31.40 5.70
CA ASN A 213 8.44 30.81 5.87
C ASN A 213 8.09 30.60 7.35
N TYR A 214 9.05 30.15 8.17
CA TYR A 214 8.83 29.99 9.60
C TYR A 214 8.52 31.33 10.28
N LEU A 215 9.29 32.38 9.98
CA LEU A 215 9.07 33.73 10.53
C LEU A 215 7.74 34.35 10.06
N ASP A 216 7.31 34.04 8.84
CA ASP A 216 6.01 34.43 8.30
C ASP A 216 4.84 33.59 8.86
N GLY A 217 5.10 32.59 9.71
CA GLY A 217 4.09 31.67 10.23
C GLY A 217 3.50 30.75 9.19
N LYS A 218 4.19 30.52 8.06
CA LYS A 218 3.76 29.64 6.98
C LYS A 218 4.22 28.21 7.24
N SER A 219 3.28 27.31 7.34
CA SER A 219 3.51 25.86 7.35
C SER A 219 2.75 25.20 6.19
N VAL A 220 3.33 24.20 5.57
CA VAL A 220 2.72 23.46 4.47
C VAL A 220 2.56 22.02 4.89
N ASP A 221 1.33 21.56 4.90
CA ASP A 221 1.03 20.14 5.01
C ASP A 221 1.19 19.49 3.64
N TRP A 222 2.34 18.85 3.42
CA TRP A 222 2.63 18.14 2.17
C TRP A 222 1.75 16.92 1.97
N ALA A 223 1.30 16.29 3.05
CA ALA A 223 0.41 15.14 2.96
C ALA A 223 -0.94 15.59 2.39
N ASP A 224 -1.53 16.65 2.93
CA ASP A 224 -2.80 17.22 2.44
C ASP A 224 -2.72 17.72 0.98
N MET A 225 -1.56 18.25 0.58
CA MET A 225 -1.36 18.70 -0.80
C MET A 225 -1.23 17.55 -1.81
N VAL A 226 -0.60 16.46 -1.41
CA VAL A 226 -0.31 15.32 -2.30
C VAL A 226 -1.48 14.37 -2.40
N PHE A 227 -2.16 14.18 -1.28
CA PHE A 227 -3.24 13.21 -1.20
C PHE A 227 -4.60 13.87 -1.39
N GLN A 228 -5.33 13.39 -2.37
CA GLN A 228 -6.68 13.88 -2.67
C GLN A 228 -7.65 12.70 -2.73
N ASN A 229 -8.90 12.96 -2.36
CA ASN A 229 -9.96 11.98 -2.53
C ASN A 229 -10.24 11.76 -4.02
N GLY A 230 -10.30 10.51 -4.44
CA GLY A 230 -10.63 10.11 -5.80
C GLY A 230 -12.09 9.70 -5.93
N LEU A 231 -12.73 10.06 -7.05
CA LEU A 231 -14.02 9.49 -7.44
C LEU A 231 -13.78 8.23 -8.25
N ARG A 232 -14.37 7.12 -7.83
CA ARG A 232 -14.37 5.86 -8.56
C ARG A 232 -15.76 5.61 -9.14
N GLN A 233 -15.80 5.23 -10.41
CA GLN A 233 -17.02 4.86 -11.12
C GLN A 233 -16.73 3.59 -11.92
N ASP A 234 -17.54 2.56 -11.72
CA ASP A 234 -17.45 1.31 -12.45
C ASP A 234 -18.79 1.04 -13.12
N TYR A 235 -18.76 0.78 -14.41
CA TYR A 235 -19.91 0.40 -15.21
C TYR A 235 -19.60 -0.89 -15.93
N ASN A 236 -20.41 -1.92 -15.73
CA ASN A 236 -20.26 -3.21 -16.36
C ASN A 236 -21.55 -3.58 -17.08
N ALA A 237 -21.43 -4.03 -18.31
CA ALA A 237 -22.56 -4.53 -19.10
C ALA A 237 -22.15 -5.86 -19.75
N SER A 238 -22.99 -6.88 -19.61
CA SER A 238 -22.76 -8.20 -20.22
C SER A 238 -24.04 -8.77 -20.84
N ILE A 239 -23.86 -9.61 -21.86
CA ILE A 239 -24.95 -10.25 -22.61
C ILE A 239 -24.65 -11.73 -22.80
#